data_e4b281e982e1caaeb3314f41c0e7eb78
#
_entry.id   e4b281e982e1caaeb3314f41c0e7eb78
#
_cell.length_a   1.000
_cell.length_b   1.000
_cell.length_c   1.000
_cell.angle_alpha   90.00
_cell.angle_beta   90.00
_cell.angle_gamma   90.00
#
_symmetry.space_group_name_H-M   'P 1'
#
loop_
_entity.id
_entity.type
_entity.pdbx_description
1 polymer ?
#
loop_
_entity_poly.entity_id
_entity_poly.type
_entity_poly.pdbx_seq_one_letter_code
_entity_poly.pdbx_strand_id
1 'polypeptide(L)'
;MSIYTASRLSEGNKVFPCVIHIDEQAVTFKIPGFFNGKETTIPMSRISSVDIETPLIGFSTIIVETTGEGSIKAHGFTKAEVKEMKQDILSRIL
;
A
#
# COMPACT_ATOMS: atom_id res chain seq x y z
N MET A 1 11.33 -9.32 -0.28
CA MET A 1 10.81 -7.98 -0.56
C MET A 1 9.81 -8.02 -1.70
N SER A 2 8.67 -7.37 -1.53
CA SER A 2 7.63 -7.32 -2.55
C SER A 2 7.38 -5.87 -2.95
N ILE A 3 7.15 -5.65 -4.23
CA ILE A 3 6.89 -4.32 -4.78
C ILE A 3 5.61 -4.38 -5.61
N TYR A 4 4.66 -3.50 -5.31
CA TYR A 4 3.39 -3.42 -6.01
C TYR A 4 3.21 -2.01 -6.55
N THR A 5 2.94 -1.88 -7.84
CA THR A 5 2.71 -0.59 -8.50
C THR A 5 1.25 -0.49 -8.91
N ALA A 6 0.59 0.61 -8.54
CA ALA A 6 -0.79 0.84 -8.89
C ALA A 6 -0.98 0.96 -10.40
N SER A 7 -2.17 0.62 -10.88
CA SER A 7 -2.51 0.75 -12.29
C SER A 7 -2.67 2.22 -12.67
N ARG A 8 -2.10 2.60 -13.79
CA ARG A 8 -2.28 3.95 -14.35
C ARG A 8 -3.73 4.21 -14.80
N LEU A 9 -4.51 3.16 -14.93
CA LEU A 9 -5.93 3.28 -15.28
C LEU A 9 -6.78 3.67 -14.08
N SER A 10 -6.25 3.53 -12.86
CA SER A 10 -6.97 3.88 -11.64
C SER A 10 -6.93 5.37 -11.37
N GLU A 11 -7.94 5.84 -10.64
CA GLU A 11 -8.04 7.25 -10.28
C GLU A 11 -6.89 7.64 -9.34
N GLY A 12 -6.26 8.78 -9.64
CA GLY A 12 -5.14 9.28 -8.87
C GLY A 12 -3.79 8.73 -9.29
N ASN A 13 -3.75 7.75 -10.20
CA ASN A 13 -2.51 7.06 -10.59
C ASN A 13 -2.15 7.23 -12.07
N LYS A 14 -2.77 8.16 -12.76
CA LYS A 14 -2.61 8.28 -14.22
C LYS A 14 -1.21 8.71 -14.65
N VAL A 15 -0.61 9.62 -13.90
CA VAL A 15 0.71 10.17 -14.24
C VAL A 15 1.79 9.55 -13.36
N PHE A 16 1.58 9.53 -12.06
CA PHE A 16 2.53 9.00 -11.08
C PHE A 16 1.84 7.92 -10.24
N PRO A 17 1.80 6.68 -10.74
CA PRO A 17 1.15 5.61 -9.96
C PRO A 17 1.89 5.37 -8.65
N CYS A 18 1.15 5.18 -7.58
CA CYS A 18 1.74 4.91 -6.28
C CYS A 18 2.36 3.51 -6.24
N VAL A 19 3.32 3.34 -5.35
CA VAL A 19 4.05 2.08 -5.19
C VAL A 19 4.05 1.69 -3.72
N ILE A 20 3.83 0.42 -3.46
CA ILE A 20 3.94 -0.17 -2.12
C ILE A 20 5.12 -1.14 -2.11
N HIS A 21 6.05 -0.92 -1.19
CA HIS A 21 7.15 -1.84 -0.91
C HIS A 21 6.89 -2.54 0.41
N ILE A 22 7.00 -3.85 0.44
CA ILE A 22 6.86 -4.64 1.66
C ILE A 22 8.14 -5.44 1.85
N ASP A 23 8.86 -5.16 2.94
CA ASP A 23 10.05 -5.94 3.29
C ASP A 23 9.90 -6.49 4.71
N GLU A 24 10.95 -7.12 5.24
CA GLU A 24 10.86 -7.76 6.55
C GLU A 24 10.67 -6.78 7.69
N GLN A 25 11.04 -5.53 7.50
CA GLN A 25 11.06 -4.53 8.57
C GLN A 25 9.96 -3.50 8.46
N ALA A 26 9.46 -3.22 7.25
CA ALA A 26 8.57 -2.08 7.06
C ALA A 26 7.71 -2.20 5.81
N VAL A 27 6.64 -1.40 5.79
CA VAL A 27 5.84 -1.14 4.59
C VAL A 27 6.12 0.31 4.19
N THR A 28 6.49 0.53 2.94
CA THR A 28 6.78 1.87 2.41
C THR A 28 5.82 2.20 1.28
N PHE A 29 5.18 3.34 1.39
CA PHE A 29 4.28 3.87 0.36
C PHE A 29 4.96 5.04 -0.32
N LYS A 30 5.06 4.99 -1.64
CA LYS A 30 5.70 6.03 -2.45
C LYS A 30 4.74 6.60 -3.47
N ILE A 31 4.73 7.92 -3.57
CA ILE A 31 4.07 8.63 -4.67
C ILE A 31 5.16 9.38 -5.40
N PRO A 32 5.64 8.90 -6.56
CA PRO A 32 6.68 9.60 -7.30
C PRO A 32 6.14 10.90 -7.90
N GLY A 33 7.05 11.83 -8.23
CA GLY A 33 6.69 13.10 -8.84
C GLY A 33 7.89 13.69 -9.56
N PHE A 34 7.67 14.71 -10.40
CA PHE A 34 8.76 15.33 -11.18
C PHE A 34 9.78 16.02 -10.28
N PHE A 35 9.31 16.78 -9.30
CA PHE A 35 10.18 17.56 -8.42
C PHE A 35 10.11 17.09 -6.99
N ASN A 36 8.92 16.67 -6.55
CA ASN A 36 8.69 16.19 -5.19
C ASN A 36 7.93 14.89 -5.23
N GLY A 37 8.48 13.87 -4.62
CA GLY A 37 7.75 12.66 -4.33
C GLY A 37 7.35 12.64 -2.88
N LYS A 38 6.44 11.74 -2.52
CA LYS A 38 6.09 11.45 -1.14
C LYS A 38 6.48 10.02 -0.82
N GLU A 39 7.01 9.82 0.37
CA GLU A 39 7.36 8.49 0.83
C GLU A 39 6.98 8.37 2.30
N THR A 40 6.23 7.35 2.63
CA THR A 40 5.82 7.06 4.01
C THR A 40 6.24 5.65 4.34
N THR A 41 7.01 5.48 5.40
CA THR A 41 7.49 4.17 5.84
C THR A 41 6.92 3.87 7.21
N ILE A 42 6.27 2.71 7.35
CA ILE A 42 5.72 2.25 8.62
C ILE A 42 6.42 0.97 9.02
N PRO A 43 7.17 0.96 10.14
CA PRO A 43 7.80 -0.26 10.64
C PRO A 43 6.75 -1.32 10.96
N MET A 44 7.08 -2.58 10.72
CA MET A 44 6.16 -3.69 11.02
C MET A 44 5.68 -3.67 12.47
N SER A 45 6.57 -3.29 13.40
CA SER A 45 6.25 -3.25 14.83
C SER A 45 5.17 -2.22 15.18
N ARG A 46 4.89 -1.26 14.29
CA ARG A 46 3.91 -0.20 14.53
C ARG A 46 2.60 -0.41 13.80
N ILE A 47 2.48 -1.46 13.02
CA ILE A 47 1.24 -1.74 12.28
C ILE A 47 0.22 -2.34 13.23
N SER A 48 -0.96 -1.72 13.32
CA SER A 48 -2.05 -2.20 14.17
C SER A 48 -3.09 -2.98 13.37
N SER A 49 -3.33 -2.63 12.12
CA SER A 49 -4.28 -3.36 11.27
C SER A 49 -3.96 -3.17 9.80
N VAL A 50 -4.40 -4.12 8.99
CA VAL A 50 -4.34 -4.05 7.55
C VAL A 50 -5.72 -4.37 7.01
N ASP A 51 -6.34 -3.40 6.35
CA ASP A 51 -7.66 -3.55 5.77
C ASP A 51 -7.60 -3.43 4.25
N ILE A 52 -8.54 -4.07 3.58
CA ILE A 52 -8.65 -3.96 2.13
C ILE A 52 -10.09 -3.62 1.75
N GLU A 53 -10.23 -2.84 0.69
CA GLU A 53 -11.52 -2.55 0.08
C GLU A 53 -11.50 -3.15 -1.32
N THR A 54 -12.40 -4.10 -1.58
CA THR A 54 -12.44 -4.85 -2.83
C THR A 54 -13.82 -4.72 -3.46
N PRO A 55 -14.08 -3.62 -4.20
CA PRO A 55 -15.38 -3.45 -4.83
C PRO A 55 -15.62 -4.51 -5.90
N LEU A 56 -16.88 -4.74 -6.25
CA LEU A 56 -17.23 -5.70 -7.30
C LEU A 56 -16.63 -5.30 -8.65
N ILE A 57 -16.60 -4.00 -8.92
CA ILE A 57 -16.07 -3.43 -10.15
C ILE A 57 -15.08 -2.36 -9.79
N GLY A 58 -13.94 -2.36 -10.48
CA GLY A 58 -12.90 -1.34 -10.28
C GLY A 58 -11.74 -1.83 -9.47
N PHE A 59 -10.86 -0.88 -9.16
CA PHE A 59 -9.62 -1.17 -8.45
C PHE A 59 -9.82 -1.22 -6.94
N SER A 60 -8.95 -1.96 -6.28
CA SER A 60 -9.00 -2.18 -4.84
C SER A 60 -8.04 -1.26 -4.10
N THR A 61 -8.27 -1.12 -2.79
CA THR A 61 -7.51 -0.24 -1.92
C THR A 61 -6.96 -1.04 -0.75
N ILE A 62 -5.72 -0.74 -0.36
CA ILE A 62 -5.14 -1.28 0.87
C ILE A 62 -4.95 -0.15 1.87
N ILE A 63 -5.29 -0.43 3.13
CA ILE A 63 -5.21 0.54 4.23
C ILE A 63 -4.37 -0.07 5.34
N VAL A 64 -3.26 0.58 5.67
CA VAL A 64 -2.38 0.14 6.75
C VAL A 64 -2.46 1.18 7.87
N GLU A 65 -2.94 0.75 9.03
CA GLU A 65 -3.09 1.61 10.22
C GLU A 65 -1.95 1.36 11.20
N THR A 66 -1.60 2.40 11.94
CA THR A 66 -0.53 2.32 12.94
C THR A 66 -1.07 2.50 14.36
N THR A 67 -0.27 2.12 15.34
CA THR A 67 -0.60 2.35 16.75
C THR A 67 -0.43 3.82 17.16
N GLY A 68 0.25 4.62 16.35
CA GLY A 68 0.44 6.04 16.57
C GLY A 68 -0.19 6.85 15.45
N GLU A 69 0.46 7.96 15.11
CA GLU A 69 0.02 8.78 13.99
C GLU A 69 0.46 8.19 12.66
N GLY A 70 -0.33 8.44 11.65
CA GLY A 70 -0.03 8.06 10.29
C GLY A 70 -0.74 6.79 9.87
N SER A 71 -1.05 6.74 8.60
CA SER A 71 -1.63 5.57 7.96
C SER A 71 -1.25 5.60 6.49
N ILE A 72 -1.37 4.46 5.83
CA ILE A 72 -1.21 4.36 4.39
C ILE A 72 -2.56 3.95 3.81
N LYS A 73 -3.02 4.71 2.81
CA LYS A 73 -4.20 4.33 2.04
C LYS A 73 -3.82 4.41 0.57
N ALA A 74 -3.70 3.26 -0.07
CA ALA A 74 -3.24 3.16 -1.44
C ALA A 74 -4.27 2.48 -2.32
N HIS A 75 -4.70 3.18 -3.37
CA HIS A 75 -5.71 2.72 -4.31
C HIS A 75 -5.10 2.43 -5.67
N GLY A 76 -5.68 1.50 -6.40
CA GLY A 76 -5.27 1.25 -7.77
C GLY A 76 -4.72 -0.15 -8.03
N PHE A 77 -4.96 -1.07 -7.11
CA PHE A 77 -4.46 -2.43 -7.21
C PHE A 77 -5.59 -3.39 -7.56
N THR A 78 -5.23 -4.57 -8.04
CA THR A 78 -6.23 -5.62 -8.26
C THR A 78 -6.64 -6.24 -6.92
N LYS A 79 -7.79 -6.92 -6.92
CA LYS A 79 -8.26 -7.64 -5.75
C LYS A 79 -7.23 -8.67 -5.27
N ALA A 80 -6.62 -9.39 -6.21
CA ALA A 80 -5.59 -10.39 -5.89
C ALA A 80 -4.37 -9.73 -5.25
N GLU A 81 -3.94 -8.57 -5.76
CA GLU A 81 -2.79 -7.86 -5.23
C GLU A 81 -3.00 -7.41 -3.79
N VAL A 82 -4.15 -6.80 -3.47
CA VAL A 82 -4.39 -6.34 -2.09
C VAL A 82 -4.51 -7.50 -1.10
N LYS A 83 -5.08 -8.62 -1.54
CA LYS A 83 -5.13 -9.83 -0.70
C LYS A 83 -3.74 -10.38 -0.43
N GLU A 84 -2.90 -10.40 -1.45
CA GLU A 84 -1.52 -10.85 -1.33
C GLU A 84 -0.71 -9.93 -0.42
N MET A 85 -0.86 -8.61 -0.59
CA MET A 85 -0.20 -7.62 0.27
C MET A 85 -0.61 -7.81 1.74
N LYS A 86 -1.90 -7.98 1.99
CA LYS A 86 -2.40 -8.17 3.35
C LYS A 86 -1.79 -9.40 4.00
N GLN A 87 -1.76 -10.52 3.29
CA GLN A 87 -1.17 -11.76 3.80
C GLN A 87 0.32 -11.60 4.06
N ASP A 88 1.03 -10.94 3.15
CA ASP A 88 2.46 -10.72 3.28
C ASP A 88 2.76 -9.89 4.53
N ILE A 89 2.06 -8.77 4.70
CA ILE A 89 2.26 -7.91 5.88
C ILE A 89 1.94 -8.66 7.17
N LEU A 90 0.79 -9.33 7.23
CA LEU A 90 0.39 -10.05 8.44
C LEU A 90 1.36 -11.17 8.81
N SER A 91 1.94 -11.84 7.81
CA SER A 91 2.93 -12.89 8.07
C SER A 91 4.23 -12.34 8.66
N ARG A 92 4.54 -11.08 8.39
CA ARG A 92 5.77 -10.44 8.88
C ARG A 92 5.61 -9.78 10.24
N ILE A 93 4.37 -9.46 10.64
CA ILE A 93 4.09 -8.88 11.95
C ILE A 93 4.27 -9.92 13.06
N LEU A 94 3.99 -11.15 12.76
CA LEU A 94 4.12 -12.26 13.73
C LEU A 94 5.61 -12.62 13.96
#